data_cb61365386fcda5bf6393c494a51dfcd
#
_entry.id   cb61365386fcda5bf6393c494a51dfcd
#
_cell.length_a   1.000
_cell.length_b   1.000
_cell.length_c   1.000
_cell.angle_alpha   90.00
_cell.angle_beta   90.00
_cell.angle_gamma   90.00
#
_symmetry.space_group_name_H-M   'P 1'
#
loop_
_entity.id
_entity.type
_entity.pdbx_description
1 polymer ?
#
loop_
_entity_poly.entity_id
_entity_poly.type
_entity_poly.pdbx_seq_one_letter_code
_entity_poly.pdbx_strand_id
1 'polypeptide(L)'
;IHNVCMTISAYKKIFICDCATRLRHILNLSIAFPVLYISVQSPVIHGRTHSVTDPANLAFLAQIITEPSLQLEPTFTAHRTEYTATVSHDTLLLRVWGVPQHCRARVHIDDKFAPSRPTNYSLGIGDNKVVLYLMDSSQSSDPWVVNTYTLFVRRLSITDGEESFSPATPHQVCSLKQECEIPVAHGSPCGLFNEISSDWPTYLEKIGSLPLCSDGSSQGRWILPCHKCFHRDTCYWKEARWQPYQCRYAFLPQRTLARCMADKKLLFIGDSTNRGMMHYVMERLNGSLQQWDKTHDLRLYSNLNRGETSVSFAYYPQFWLPTQERPVFDKALYQLIERSKPLQNNSNTILVVGGVHWLATQHLYMLVKALRRDHLHGIKVIIKTLGAGFHQPVDGIHCLSMNDQKKLVLQNQWLVEFAKHYGFDVIDTFNMTLARYKDFLEGKCACHFHRVVPLPTFQENGYSRQTQPPSFHVEGDINAIYSEILLNRICAHEAEVSR
;
A
#
# COMPACT_ATOMS: atom_id res chain seq x y z
N ILE A 1 5.60 -10.39 -29.31
CA ILE A 1 4.69 -9.75 -30.29
C ILE A 1 3.45 -9.27 -29.55
N HIS A 2 3.39 -7.96 -29.41
CA HIS A 2 2.26 -7.05 -29.27
C HIS A 2 1.33 -7.06 -28.05
N ASN A 3 1.50 -6.00 -27.27
CA ASN A 3 0.49 -4.97 -26.97
C ASN A 3 -0.79 -5.43 -26.28
N VAL A 4 -0.84 -5.28 -24.98
CA VAL A 4 -2.09 -4.92 -24.32
C VAL A 4 -1.81 -3.78 -23.33
N CYS A 5 -1.68 -2.61 -23.89
CA CYS A 5 -1.91 -1.35 -23.23
C CYS A 5 -2.18 -0.30 -24.34
N MET A 6 -3.22 -0.57 -25.13
CA MET A 6 -3.88 0.41 -26.01
C MET A 6 -5.15 -0.20 -26.54
N THR A 7 -6.25 0.13 -25.93
CA THR A 7 -7.49 0.27 -26.67
C THR A 7 -7.96 1.70 -26.44
N ILE A 8 -7.51 2.57 -27.32
CA ILE A 8 -8.13 3.87 -27.50
C ILE A 8 -9.42 3.60 -28.28
N SER A 9 -10.52 3.50 -27.59
CA SER A 9 -11.84 3.58 -28.22
C SER A 9 -12.32 5.02 -28.16
N ALA A 10 -12.58 5.55 -29.35
CA ALA A 10 -13.04 6.89 -29.60
C ALA A 10 -14.41 7.18 -28.96
N TYR A 11 -14.43 8.02 -27.92
CA TYR A 11 -15.60 8.83 -27.58
C TYR A 11 -15.15 10.26 -27.30
N LYS A 12 -14.94 11.02 -28.40
CA LYS A 12 -14.93 12.48 -28.35
C LYS A 12 -16.37 12.98 -28.35
N LYS A 13 -16.89 13.36 -27.20
CA LYS A 13 -17.80 14.50 -27.06
C LYS A 13 -17.25 15.35 -25.93
N ILE A 14 -16.28 16.18 -26.28
CA ILE A 14 -15.82 17.29 -25.45
C ILE A 14 -16.91 18.33 -25.52
N PHE A 15 -17.65 18.54 -24.44
CA PHE A 15 -18.39 19.77 -24.25
C PHE A 15 -17.37 20.86 -23.96
N ILE A 16 -16.99 21.59 -25.00
CA ILE A 16 -16.22 22.82 -24.86
C ILE A 16 -17.20 23.87 -24.36
N CYS A 17 -17.08 24.28 -23.10
CA CYS A 17 -17.64 25.53 -22.63
C CYS A 17 -16.84 26.65 -23.31
N ASP A 18 -17.35 27.15 -24.43
CA ASP A 18 -16.78 28.27 -25.18
C ASP A 18 -17.17 29.58 -24.47
N CYS A 19 -16.35 30.01 -23.51
CA CYS A 19 -16.32 31.41 -23.11
C CYS A 19 -15.50 32.14 -24.14
N ALA A 20 -16.14 32.80 -25.08
CA ALA A 20 -15.55 33.54 -26.18
C ALA A 20 -14.55 34.60 -25.70
N THR A 21 -13.29 34.22 -25.52
CA THR A 21 -12.09 35.08 -25.62
C THR A 21 -10.82 34.21 -25.35
N ARG A 22 -10.39 33.50 -26.36
CA ARG A 22 -9.00 33.08 -26.67
C ARG A 22 -8.95 31.87 -27.61
N LEU A 23 -9.35 32.11 -28.85
CA LEU A 23 -9.04 31.23 -29.98
C LEU A 23 -8.55 32.06 -31.15
N ARG A 24 -7.32 32.56 -31.03
CA ARG A 24 -6.52 32.93 -32.21
C ARG A 24 -5.10 32.44 -31.92
N HIS A 25 -4.73 31.34 -32.48
CA HIS A 25 -3.43 30.72 -32.73
C HIS A 25 -3.46 29.24 -32.39
N ILE A 26 -3.87 28.46 -33.34
CA ILE A 26 -3.38 27.13 -33.75
C ILE A 26 -4.41 26.61 -34.77
N LEU A 27 -4.29 27.01 -36.03
CA LEU A 27 -4.87 26.30 -37.15
C LEU A 27 -4.04 26.64 -38.40
N ASN A 28 -3.04 25.81 -38.61
CA ASN A 28 -2.45 25.58 -39.92
C ASN A 28 -1.97 24.14 -39.97
N LEU A 29 -2.85 23.26 -40.42
CA LEU A 29 -2.47 22.03 -41.11
C LEU A 29 -3.74 21.51 -41.83
N SER A 30 -3.75 21.77 -43.12
CA SER A 30 -4.73 21.31 -44.10
C SER A 30 -4.50 19.82 -44.37
N ILE A 31 -5.50 18.98 -44.13
CA ILE A 31 -5.66 17.69 -44.83
C ILE A 31 -7.14 17.54 -45.15
N ALA A 32 -7.47 17.46 -46.45
CA ALA A 32 -8.78 17.30 -47.00
C ALA A 32 -9.25 15.83 -46.93
N PHE A 33 -10.43 15.62 -46.37
CA PHE A 33 -11.23 14.42 -46.60
C PHE A 33 -12.72 14.76 -46.73
N PRO A 34 -13.49 14.05 -47.56
CA PRO A 34 -14.84 14.45 -47.97
C PRO A 34 -15.89 14.23 -46.86
N VAL A 35 -16.73 15.24 -46.73
CA VAL A 35 -17.85 15.28 -45.77
C VAL A 35 -19.03 14.49 -46.31
N LEU A 36 -19.46 13.45 -45.61
CA LEU A 36 -20.75 12.79 -45.79
C LEU A 36 -21.76 13.45 -44.86
N TYR A 37 -22.74 14.15 -45.43
CA TYR A 37 -23.87 14.72 -44.68
C TYR A 37 -24.87 13.61 -44.33
N ILE A 38 -25.00 13.29 -43.05
CA ILE A 38 -26.13 12.52 -42.51
C ILE A 38 -26.98 13.48 -41.67
N SER A 39 -28.16 13.82 -42.18
CA SER A 39 -29.15 14.60 -41.45
C SER A 39 -29.84 13.69 -40.41
N VAL A 40 -29.56 13.91 -39.14
CA VAL A 40 -30.31 13.30 -38.05
C VAL A 40 -31.20 14.35 -37.41
N GLN A 41 -32.49 14.22 -37.62
CA GLN A 41 -33.53 15.01 -36.94
C GLN A 41 -33.57 14.57 -35.47
N SER A 42 -33.19 15.47 -34.57
CA SER A 42 -33.34 15.28 -33.12
C SER A 42 -34.73 15.76 -32.66
N PRO A 43 -35.41 15.02 -31.78
CA PRO A 43 -36.64 15.50 -31.17
C PRO A 43 -36.36 16.69 -30.25
N VAL A 44 -37.11 17.77 -30.42
CA VAL A 44 -37.06 18.97 -29.59
C VAL A 44 -37.73 18.64 -28.25
N ILE A 45 -36.91 18.41 -27.23
CA ILE A 45 -37.38 18.38 -25.84
C ILE A 45 -37.33 19.82 -25.33
N HIS A 46 -38.49 20.40 -25.05
CA HIS A 46 -38.62 21.68 -24.37
C HIS A 46 -38.20 21.54 -22.89
N GLY A 47 -36.89 21.52 -22.61
CA GLY A 47 -36.34 21.73 -21.30
C GLY A 47 -35.75 23.14 -21.22
N ARG A 48 -36.02 23.90 -20.16
CA ARG A 48 -35.38 25.18 -19.89
C ARG A 48 -33.87 25.00 -19.96
N THR A 49 -33.26 25.57 -21.00
CA THR A 49 -31.80 25.65 -21.12
C THR A 49 -31.31 26.65 -20.08
N HIS A 50 -30.89 26.17 -18.91
CA HIS A 50 -30.13 27.00 -17.99
C HIS A 50 -28.82 27.40 -18.69
N SER A 51 -28.60 28.71 -18.79
CA SER A 51 -27.39 29.27 -19.39
C SER A 51 -26.15 28.75 -18.63
N VAL A 52 -25.14 28.28 -19.36
CA VAL A 52 -23.82 27.83 -18.81
C VAL A 52 -23.12 28.95 -18.04
N THR A 53 -23.60 30.19 -18.12
CA THR A 53 -23.10 31.38 -17.47
C THR A 53 -23.96 31.86 -16.28
N ASP A 54 -25.03 31.11 -15.93
CA ASP A 54 -25.87 31.47 -14.79
C ASP A 54 -25.09 31.31 -13.48
N PRO A 55 -24.90 32.40 -12.70
CA PRO A 55 -24.18 32.33 -11.41
C PRO A 55 -24.75 31.30 -10.42
N ALA A 56 -26.05 30.98 -10.51
CA ALA A 56 -26.70 29.97 -9.65
C ALA A 56 -26.11 28.55 -9.89
N ASN A 57 -25.53 28.29 -11.05
CA ASN A 57 -24.96 27.00 -11.40
C ASN A 57 -23.48 26.86 -11.02
N LEU A 58 -22.86 27.91 -10.48
CA LEU A 58 -21.41 27.92 -10.13
C LEU A 58 -21.06 26.82 -9.13
N ALA A 59 -21.97 26.52 -8.20
CA ALA A 59 -21.76 25.56 -7.13
C ALA A 59 -22.13 24.10 -7.48
N PHE A 60 -22.48 23.80 -8.75
CA PHE A 60 -22.98 22.49 -9.10
C PHE A 60 -22.18 21.79 -10.20
N LEU A 61 -22.06 20.46 -10.04
CA LEU A 61 -21.62 19.57 -11.10
C LEU A 61 -22.79 19.17 -11.99
N ALA A 62 -22.55 19.09 -13.31
CA ALA A 62 -23.47 18.49 -14.25
C ALA A 62 -23.38 16.95 -14.18
N GLN A 63 -22.18 16.42 -13.95
CA GLN A 63 -21.92 14.99 -13.92
C GLN A 63 -20.62 14.68 -13.17
N ILE A 64 -20.57 13.51 -12.53
CA ILE A 64 -19.34 12.85 -12.11
C ILE A 64 -19.12 11.67 -13.05
N ILE A 65 -17.93 11.61 -13.66
CA ILE A 65 -17.59 10.56 -14.60
C ILE A 65 -16.46 9.72 -14.01
N THR A 66 -16.58 8.41 -14.11
CA THR A 66 -15.60 7.46 -13.61
C THR A 66 -15.25 6.40 -14.65
N GLU A 67 -14.03 5.89 -14.58
CA GLU A 67 -13.55 4.78 -15.41
C GLU A 67 -12.75 3.81 -14.51
N PRO A 68 -13.25 2.58 -14.27
CA PRO A 68 -14.53 2.03 -14.76
C PRO A 68 -15.75 2.82 -14.28
N SER A 69 -16.85 2.68 -15.01
CA SER A 69 -18.11 3.36 -14.66
C SER A 69 -18.66 2.81 -13.35
N LEU A 70 -18.86 3.68 -12.37
CA LEU A 70 -19.44 3.33 -11.08
C LEU A 70 -20.98 3.50 -11.10
N GLN A 71 -21.66 2.60 -10.43
CA GLN A 71 -23.04 2.80 -10.03
C GLN A 71 -23.04 3.58 -8.72
N LEU A 72 -23.41 4.86 -8.80
CA LEU A 72 -23.46 5.72 -7.63
C LEU A 72 -24.77 5.52 -6.87
N GLU A 73 -24.68 5.37 -5.57
CA GLU A 73 -25.80 5.29 -4.64
C GLU A 73 -25.78 6.47 -3.68
N PRO A 74 -26.84 7.26 -3.70
CA PRO A 74 -27.92 7.26 -4.67
C PRO A 74 -27.47 7.76 -6.04
N THR A 75 -28.32 7.57 -7.06
CA THR A 75 -28.08 8.10 -8.41
C THR A 75 -27.69 9.57 -8.38
N PHE A 76 -26.76 9.97 -9.22
CA PHE A 76 -26.22 11.34 -9.23
C PHE A 76 -27.30 12.41 -9.44
N THR A 77 -27.28 13.42 -8.58
CA THR A 77 -28.02 14.68 -8.72
C THR A 77 -27.12 15.85 -8.33
N ALA A 78 -27.27 17.00 -9.00
CA ALA A 78 -26.38 18.15 -8.77
C ALA A 78 -26.39 18.69 -7.33
N HIS A 79 -27.49 18.56 -6.62
CA HIS A 79 -27.67 19.08 -5.25
C HIS A 79 -27.17 18.13 -4.16
N ARG A 80 -26.89 16.87 -4.51
CA ARG A 80 -26.36 15.91 -3.56
C ARG A 80 -24.83 15.87 -3.66
N THR A 81 -24.18 15.84 -2.52
CA THR A 81 -22.73 15.98 -2.43
C THR A 81 -22.02 14.71 -1.97
N GLU A 82 -22.74 13.69 -1.53
CA GLU A 82 -22.17 12.44 -1.05
C GLU A 82 -22.78 11.23 -1.76
N TYR A 83 -21.93 10.33 -2.20
CA TYR A 83 -22.28 9.13 -2.94
C TYR A 83 -21.45 7.96 -2.46
N THR A 84 -22.02 6.75 -2.53
CA THR A 84 -21.33 5.49 -2.29
C THR A 84 -21.29 4.65 -3.57
N ALA A 85 -20.29 3.81 -3.68
CA ALA A 85 -20.18 2.79 -4.74
C ALA A 85 -19.33 1.61 -4.25
N THR A 86 -19.59 0.42 -4.82
CA THR A 86 -18.81 -0.78 -4.51
C THR A 86 -18.13 -1.29 -5.79
N VAL A 87 -16.87 -1.71 -5.68
CA VAL A 87 -16.11 -2.28 -6.78
C VAL A 87 -15.47 -3.60 -6.35
N SER A 88 -15.17 -4.45 -7.33
CA SER A 88 -14.52 -5.74 -7.09
C SER A 88 -13.08 -5.60 -6.59
N HIS A 89 -12.55 -6.68 -6.01
CA HIS A 89 -11.14 -6.78 -5.60
C HIS A 89 -10.14 -6.42 -6.71
N ASP A 90 -10.46 -6.75 -7.97
CA ASP A 90 -9.55 -6.50 -9.11
C ASP A 90 -9.50 -5.04 -9.58
N THR A 91 -10.40 -4.18 -9.10
CA THR A 91 -10.45 -2.77 -9.46
C THR A 91 -9.42 -1.97 -8.66
N LEU A 92 -8.20 -1.85 -9.16
CA LEU A 92 -7.11 -1.14 -8.50
C LEU A 92 -7.14 0.36 -8.71
N LEU A 93 -7.67 0.80 -9.85
CA LEU A 93 -7.64 2.17 -10.31
C LEU A 93 -9.02 2.66 -10.64
N LEU A 94 -9.29 3.86 -10.20
CA LEU A 94 -10.48 4.61 -10.55
C LEU A 94 -10.06 5.94 -11.16
N ARG A 95 -10.29 6.13 -12.45
CA ARG A 95 -10.13 7.44 -13.06
C ARG A 95 -11.39 8.25 -12.80
N VAL A 96 -11.23 9.45 -12.24
CA VAL A 96 -12.34 10.28 -11.79
C VAL A 96 -12.21 11.69 -12.37
N TRP A 97 -13.32 12.27 -12.81
CA TRP A 97 -13.42 13.71 -13.07
C TRP A 97 -14.86 14.19 -12.93
N GLY A 98 -15.02 15.46 -12.60
CA GLY A 98 -16.30 16.14 -12.54
C GLY A 98 -16.49 17.09 -13.73
N VAL A 99 -17.71 17.18 -14.23
CA VAL A 99 -18.10 18.16 -15.24
C VAL A 99 -18.89 19.28 -14.53
N PRO A 100 -18.33 20.51 -14.44
CA PRO A 100 -19.06 21.60 -13.81
C PRO A 100 -20.23 22.09 -14.68
N GLN A 101 -21.28 22.61 -14.05
CA GLN A 101 -22.39 23.26 -14.77
C GLN A 101 -22.03 24.67 -15.26
N HIS A 102 -21.11 25.33 -14.58
CA HIS A 102 -20.71 26.70 -14.90
C HIS A 102 -19.29 26.75 -15.49
N CYS A 103 -19.09 27.55 -16.55
CA CYS A 103 -17.83 27.63 -17.28
C CYS A 103 -16.64 28.20 -16.47
N ARG A 104 -16.91 28.97 -15.41
CA ARG A 104 -15.89 29.49 -14.48
C ARG A 104 -15.48 28.48 -13.41
N ALA A 105 -16.24 27.39 -13.25
CA ALA A 105 -15.94 26.41 -12.26
C ALA A 105 -14.91 25.38 -12.79
N ARG A 106 -14.02 24.92 -11.92
CA ARG A 106 -13.05 23.85 -12.18
C ARG A 106 -13.13 22.79 -11.08
N VAL A 107 -12.80 21.56 -11.43
CA VAL A 107 -12.83 20.44 -10.47
C VAL A 107 -11.42 20.01 -10.18
N HIS A 108 -11.08 19.93 -8.89
CA HIS A 108 -9.81 19.43 -8.39
C HIS A 108 -10.09 18.21 -7.50
N ILE A 109 -9.25 17.19 -7.55
CA ILE A 109 -9.47 15.94 -6.82
C ILE A 109 -8.47 15.81 -5.70
N ASP A 110 -8.96 15.61 -4.47
CA ASP A 110 -8.24 15.46 -3.19
C ASP A 110 -7.32 16.61 -2.79
N ASP A 111 -6.83 17.40 -3.75
CA ASP A 111 -5.98 18.56 -3.51
C ASP A 111 -6.54 19.79 -4.24
N LYS A 112 -6.78 20.87 -3.50
CA LYS A 112 -7.26 22.15 -4.03
C LYS A 112 -6.31 22.80 -5.02
N PHE A 113 -5.02 22.48 -4.94
CA PHE A 113 -3.96 23.02 -5.79
C PHE A 113 -3.57 22.07 -6.94
N ALA A 114 -4.14 20.86 -6.98
CA ALA A 114 -3.92 19.93 -8.06
C ALA A 114 -4.45 20.49 -9.41
N PRO A 115 -3.90 20.04 -10.54
CA PRO A 115 -4.42 20.42 -11.86
C PRO A 115 -5.87 19.97 -12.03
N SER A 116 -6.72 20.83 -12.64
CA SER A 116 -8.09 20.47 -13.01
C SER A 116 -8.10 19.55 -14.23
N ARG A 117 -7.91 18.26 -14.01
CA ARG A 117 -7.91 17.20 -15.04
C ARG A 117 -8.42 15.89 -14.45
N PRO A 118 -8.80 14.92 -15.32
CA PRO A 118 -9.08 13.56 -14.85
C PRO A 118 -7.90 12.99 -14.07
N THR A 119 -8.17 12.46 -12.88
CA THR A 119 -7.13 11.94 -11.97
C THR A 119 -7.33 10.45 -11.77
N ASN A 120 -6.24 9.70 -11.85
CA ASN A 120 -6.24 8.30 -11.50
C ASN A 120 -6.10 8.15 -9.98
N TYR A 121 -7.03 7.45 -9.37
CA TYR A 121 -7.10 7.22 -7.94
C TYR A 121 -6.84 5.74 -7.64
N SER A 122 -5.85 5.44 -6.80
CA SER A 122 -5.58 4.08 -6.36
C SER A 122 -6.53 3.69 -5.24
N LEU A 123 -7.27 2.62 -5.44
CA LEU A 123 -8.19 2.07 -4.46
C LEU A 123 -7.50 0.99 -3.62
N GLY A 124 -7.34 1.23 -2.31
CA GLY A 124 -7.00 0.18 -1.34
C GLY A 124 -8.23 -0.66 -0.99
N ILE A 125 -8.02 -1.84 -0.42
CA ILE A 125 -9.10 -2.69 0.09
C ILE A 125 -9.85 -1.97 1.21
N GLY A 126 -11.17 -2.04 1.20
CA GLY A 126 -12.07 -1.35 2.12
C GLY A 126 -12.55 -0.02 1.57
N ASP A 127 -12.88 0.91 2.45
CA ASP A 127 -13.52 2.17 2.10
C ASP A 127 -12.48 3.22 1.69
N ASN A 128 -12.63 3.76 0.48
CA ASN A 128 -11.80 4.81 -0.08
C ASN A 128 -12.63 6.08 -0.20
N LYS A 129 -12.06 7.21 0.20
CA LYS A 129 -12.72 8.52 0.13
C LYS A 129 -12.07 9.36 -0.94
N VAL A 130 -12.81 9.65 -2.02
CA VAL A 130 -12.40 10.53 -3.12
C VAL A 130 -13.16 11.85 -3.02
N VAL A 131 -12.43 12.96 -2.93
CA VAL A 131 -13.03 14.29 -2.75
C VAL A 131 -12.84 15.13 -4.01
N LEU A 132 -13.96 15.64 -4.55
CA LEU A 132 -13.97 16.55 -5.69
C LEU A 132 -14.27 17.96 -5.19
N TYR A 133 -13.29 18.85 -5.25
CA TYR A 133 -13.46 20.26 -4.95
C TYR A 133 -13.90 21.01 -6.20
N LEU A 134 -15.07 21.63 -6.14
CA LEU A 134 -15.52 22.54 -7.18
C LEU A 134 -15.05 23.96 -6.83
N MET A 135 -14.18 24.52 -7.69
CA MET A 135 -13.47 25.75 -7.45
C MET A 135 -13.93 26.84 -8.39
N ASP A 136 -14.08 28.09 -7.91
CA ASP A 136 -14.26 29.27 -8.78
C ASP A 136 -12.90 29.70 -9.34
N SER A 137 -12.77 29.72 -10.66
CA SER A 137 -11.55 30.11 -11.38
C SER A 137 -11.42 31.62 -11.62
N SER A 138 -12.33 32.44 -11.11
CA SER A 138 -12.29 33.91 -11.32
C SER A 138 -11.18 34.60 -10.53
N GLN A 139 -10.67 33.98 -9.47
CA GLN A 139 -9.57 34.50 -8.65
C GLN A 139 -8.35 33.59 -8.83
N SER A 140 -7.24 34.14 -9.27
CA SER A 140 -6.02 33.38 -9.59
C SER A 140 -5.07 33.20 -8.42
N SER A 141 -5.21 33.95 -7.34
CA SER A 141 -4.26 33.98 -6.21
C SER A 141 -4.68 33.12 -5.02
N ASP A 142 -5.98 32.87 -4.83
CA ASP A 142 -6.48 32.02 -3.74
C ASP A 142 -7.71 31.24 -4.24
N PRO A 143 -7.60 29.92 -4.44
CA PRO A 143 -8.68 29.12 -5.01
C PRO A 143 -9.83 28.99 -4.04
N TRP A 144 -10.99 29.55 -4.41
CA TRP A 144 -12.21 29.51 -3.60
C TRP A 144 -13.01 28.23 -3.90
N VAL A 145 -13.18 27.37 -2.90
CA VAL A 145 -14.04 26.19 -2.98
C VAL A 145 -15.50 26.63 -2.88
N VAL A 146 -16.26 26.45 -3.94
CA VAL A 146 -17.70 26.79 -3.97
C VAL A 146 -18.58 25.60 -3.57
N ASN A 147 -18.11 24.37 -3.77
CA ASN A 147 -18.78 23.15 -3.30
C ASN A 147 -17.80 21.99 -3.22
N THR A 148 -18.20 20.94 -2.50
CA THR A 148 -17.39 19.72 -2.35
C THR A 148 -18.28 18.50 -2.53
N TYR A 149 -17.89 17.60 -3.42
CA TYR A 149 -18.53 16.31 -3.62
C TYR A 149 -17.60 15.20 -3.10
N THR A 150 -18.19 14.19 -2.46
CA THR A 150 -17.42 13.06 -1.91
C THR A 150 -17.98 11.75 -2.45
N LEU A 151 -17.07 10.92 -2.96
CA LEU A 151 -17.35 9.54 -3.32
C LEU A 151 -16.73 8.62 -2.28
N PHE A 152 -17.54 7.77 -1.65
CA PHE A 152 -17.09 6.67 -0.81
C PHE A 152 -17.11 5.41 -1.65
N VAL A 153 -15.94 4.95 -2.07
CA VAL A 153 -15.78 3.79 -2.95
C VAL A 153 -15.25 2.62 -2.14
N ARG A 154 -16.09 1.60 -1.93
CA ARG A 154 -15.71 0.38 -1.24
C ARG A 154 -15.13 -0.62 -2.23
N ARG A 155 -13.84 -0.90 -2.11
CA ARG A 155 -13.19 -1.99 -2.83
C ARG A 155 -13.24 -3.27 -1.98
N LEU A 156 -13.87 -4.31 -2.54
CA LEU A 156 -14.04 -5.57 -1.85
C LEU A 156 -12.68 -6.27 -1.61
N SER A 157 -12.59 -6.98 -0.49
CA SER A 157 -11.46 -7.89 -0.24
C SER A 157 -11.67 -9.18 -1.05
N ILE A 158 -10.57 -9.87 -1.36
CA ILE A 158 -10.63 -11.20 -1.97
C ILE A 158 -11.29 -12.23 -1.03
N THR A 159 -11.30 -11.94 0.27
CA THR A 159 -11.92 -12.79 1.29
C THR A 159 -13.40 -12.47 1.52
N ASP A 160 -13.95 -11.45 0.89
CA ASP A 160 -15.37 -11.12 1.00
C ASP A 160 -16.18 -12.22 0.30
N GLY A 161 -17.01 -12.93 1.07
CA GLY A 161 -17.79 -14.05 0.58
C GLY A 161 -17.12 -15.43 0.70
N GLU A 162 -15.92 -15.53 1.29
CA GLU A 162 -15.33 -16.83 1.60
C GLU A 162 -16.23 -17.66 2.53
N GLU A 163 -16.45 -18.92 2.15
CA GLU A 163 -17.06 -19.90 3.03
C GLU A 163 -16.15 -20.22 4.22
N SER A 164 -16.71 -20.76 5.29
CA SER A 164 -15.93 -21.18 6.44
C SER A 164 -14.98 -22.30 6.07
N PHE A 165 -13.68 -22.10 6.31
CA PHE A 165 -12.66 -23.12 6.07
C PHE A 165 -12.85 -24.29 7.02
N SER A 166 -12.95 -25.51 6.45
CA SER A 166 -12.96 -26.74 7.21
C SER A 166 -11.70 -27.56 6.92
N PRO A 167 -10.80 -27.74 7.90
CA PRO A 167 -9.60 -28.55 7.70
C PRO A 167 -9.89 -30.04 7.47
N ALA A 168 -11.11 -30.50 7.78
CA ALA A 168 -11.52 -31.89 7.57
C ALA A 168 -11.87 -32.22 6.10
N THR A 169 -12.09 -31.18 5.26
CA THR A 169 -12.35 -31.38 3.82
C THR A 169 -11.02 -31.41 3.07
N PRO A 170 -10.81 -32.37 2.15
CA PRO A 170 -9.59 -32.40 1.35
C PRO A 170 -9.55 -31.19 0.40
N HIS A 171 -8.51 -30.37 0.55
CA HIS A 171 -8.26 -29.21 -0.28
C HIS A 171 -6.98 -29.39 -1.09
N GLN A 172 -6.97 -28.89 -2.32
CA GLN A 172 -5.75 -28.86 -3.12
C GLN A 172 -4.78 -27.81 -2.54
N VAL A 173 -3.51 -28.09 -2.60
CA VAL A 173 -2.45 -27.12 -2.27
C VAL A 173 -2.14 -26.29 -3.51
N CYS A 174 -2.52 -25.05 -3.49
CA CYS A 174 -2.28 -24.13 -4.60
C CYS A 174 -1.15 -23.17 -4.26
N SER A 175 -0.38 -22.81 -5.28
CA SER A 175 0.73 -21.87 -5.13
C SER A 175 0.59 -20.68 -6.04
N LEU A 176 1.06 -19.51 -5.55
CA LEU A 176 1.09 -18.25 -6.25
C LEU A 176 2.49 -17.66 -6.16
N LYS A 177 3.19 -17.55 -7.30
CA LYS A 177 4.53 -16.95 -7.38
C LYS A 177 4.51 -15.49 -7.78
N GLN A 178 3.66 -15.14 -8.74
CA GLN A 178 3.49 -13.80 -9.26
C GLN A 178 2.10 -13.62 -9.82
N GLU A 179 1.64 -12.38 -9.83
CA GLU A 179 0.37 -12.01 -10.46
C GLU A 179 0.52 -11.97 -11.98
N CYS A 180 -0.47 -12.49 -12.71
CA CYS A 180 -0.40 -12.56 -14.18
C CYS A 180 -0.40 -11.19 -14.87
N GLU A 181 -0.97 -10.17 -14.23
CA GLU A 181 -0.99 -8.81 -14.75
C GLU A 181 0.38 -8.12 -14.62
N ILE A 182 1.24 -8.61 -13.73
CA ILE A 182 2.57 -8.06 -13.51
C ILE A 182 3.63 -9.20 -13.59
N PRO A 183 3.84 -9.85 -14.75
CA PRO A 183 4.84 -10.90 -14.86
C PRO A 183 6.25 -10.28 -14.88
N VAL A 184 7.02 -10.51 -13.83
CA VAL A 184 8.42 -10.04 -13.72
C VAL A 184 9.36 -10.91 -14.53
N ALA A 185 9.17 -12.20 -14.47
CA ALA A 185 9.99 -13.17 -15.18
C ALA A 185 9.23 -13.70 -16.41
N HIS A 186 9.74 -13.41 -17.60
CA HIS A 186 9.22 -13.97 -18.84
C HIS A 186 9.31 -15.49 -18.80
N GLY A 187 8.21 -16.18 -19.11
CA GLY A 187 8.15 -17.63 -19.13
C GLY A 187 7.97 -18.30 -17.77
N SER A 188 8.00 -17.55 -16.67
CA SER A 188 7.64 -18.10 -15.36
C SER A 188 6.12 -18.17 -15.21
N PRO A 189 5.58 -19.24 -14.58
CA PRO A 189 4.17 -19.38 -14.36
C PRO A 189 3.64 -18.25 -13.49
N CYS A 190 2.48 -17.71 -13.82
CA CYS A 190 1.77 -16.70 -13.08
C CYS A 190 0.38 -17.20 -12.65
N GLY A 191 -0.21 -16.54 -11.67
CA GLY A 191 -1.50 -16.94 -11.10
C GLY A 191 -1.39 -18.15 -10.18
N LEU A 192 -2.54 -18.71 -9.85
CA LEU A 192 -2.63 -19.90 -9.01
C LEU A 192 -2.49 -21.16 -9.84
N PHE A 193 -1.71 -22.09 -9.35
CA PHE A 193 -1.52 -23.41 -9.97
C PHE A 193 -1.30 -24.50 -8.92
N ASN A 194 -1.64 -25.73 -9.29
CA ASN A 194 -1.40 -26.89 -8.44
C ASN A 194 0.06 -27.35 -8.64
N GLU A 195 0.88 -27.14 -7.65
CA GLU A 195 2.29 -27.57 -7.65
C GLU A 195 2.50 -28.93 -6.95
N ILE A 196 1.52 -29.36 -6.18
CA ILE A 196 1.73 -30.42 -5.19
C ILE A 196 0.54 -31.38 -5.20
N SER A 197 0.82 -32.66 -5.35
CA SER A 197 -0.18 -33.73 -5.41
C SER A 197 -0.73 -34.17 -4.05
N SER A 198 -0.34 -33.54 -2.92
CA SER A 198 -0.85 -33.83 -1.59
C SER A 198 -2.00 -32.89 -1.22
N ASP A 199 -2.86 -33.32 -0.29
CA ASP A 199 -3.85 -32.47 0.33
C ASP A 199 -3.24 -31.46 1.33
N TRP A 200 -4.01 -30.47 1.74
CA TRP A 200 -3.56 -29.38 2.59
C TRP A 200 -3.02 -29.84 3.96
N PRO A 201 -3.68 -30.71 4.75
CA PRO A 201 -3.15 -31.20 6.02
C PRO A 201 -1.80 -31.92 5.87
N THR A 202 -1.71 -32.86 4.96
CA THR A 202 -0.48 -33.62 4.68
C THR A 202 0.65 -32.70 4.26
N TYR A 203 0.36 -31.67 3.47
CA TYR A 203 1.33 -30.67 3.10
C TYR A 203 1.85 -29.85 4.29
N LEU A 204 0.95 -29.45 5.21
CA LEU A 204 1.35 -28.72 6.41
C LEU A 204 2.27 -29.54 7.32
N GLU A 205 2.02 -30.85 7.47
CA GLU A 205 2.92 -31.75 8.20
C GLU A 205 4.29 -31.81 7.56
N LYS A 206 4.34 -31.95 6.24
CA LYS A 206 5.59 -31.98 5.48
C LYS A 206 6.40 -30.71 5.64
N ILE A 207 5.80 -29.53 5.51
CA ILE A 207 6.52 -28.25 5.71
C ILE A 207 6.93 -28.06 7.17
N GLY A 208 6.17 -28.58 8.11
CA GLY A 208 6.49 -28.57 9.53
C GLY A 208 7.81 -29.29 9.86
N SER A 209 8.20 -30.29 9.06
CA SER A 209 9.44 -31.04 9.21
C SER A 209 10.66 -30.37 8.56
N LEU A 210 10.47 -29.33 7.74
CA LEU A 210 11.58 -28.61 7.08
C LEU A 210 12.50 -27.92 8.12
N PRO A 211 13.80 -27.77 7.80
CA PRO A 211 14.71 -27.01 8.64
C PRO A 211 14.29 -25.54 8.74
N LEU A 212 14.73 -24.85 9.77
CA LEU A 212 14.55 -23.41 9.87
C LEU A 212 15.39 -22.68 8.83
N CYS A 213 14.86 -21.58 8.29
CA CYS A 213 15.58 -20.76 7.34
C CYS A 213 16.77 -20.06 8.01
N SER A 214 17.94 -20.18 7.41
CA SER A 214 19.18 -19.56 7.92
C SER A 214 19.27 -18.07 7.63
N ASP A 215 18.45 -17.56 6.68
CA ASP A 215 18.41 -16.15 6.29
C ASP A 215 16.97 -15.67 6.08
N GLY A 216 16.77 -14.35 5.96
CA GLY A 216 15.47 -13.74 5.70
C GLY A 216 15.15 -13.52 4.22
N SER A 217 16.07 -13.93 3.32
CA SER A 217 15.95 -13.78 1.86
C SER A 217 15.66 -15.08 1.13
N SER A 218 15.26 -16.12 1.86
CA SER A 218 14.94 -17.43 1.28
C SER A 218 13.81 -17.33 0.27
N GLN A 219 14.07 -17.82 -0.95
CA GLN A 219 13.09 -17.78 -2.04
C GLN A 219 11.90 -18.69 -1.74
N GLY A 220 10.71 -18.24 -2.06
CA GLY A 220 9.48 -18.94 -1.74
C GLY A 220 8.31 -18.53 -2.63
N ARG A 221 7.13 -18.94 -2.20
CA ARG A 221 5.85 -18.66 -2.85
C ARG A 221 4.73 -18.62 -1.82
N TRP A 222 3.63 -17.98 -2.18
CA TRP A 222 2.40 -18.13 -1.41
C TRP A 222 1.79 -19.50 -1.67
N ILE A 223 1.32 -20.13 -0.62
CA ILE A 223 0.55 -21.37 -0.65
C ILE A 223 -0.78 -21.16 0.06
N LEU A 224 -1.83 -21.75 -0.46
CA LEU A 224 -3.16 -21.68 0.14
C LEU A 224 -4.01 -22.90 -0.25
N PRO A 225 -4.98 -23.29 0.59
CA PRO A 225 -5.92 -24.34 0.26
C PRO A 225 -7.01 -23.82 -0.69
N CYS A 226 -7.35 -24.61 -1.71
CA CYS A 226 -8.45 -24.32 -2.62
C CYS A 226 -9.23 -25.59 -2.93
N HIS A 227 -10.48 -25.46 -3.35
CA HIS A 227 -11.18 -26.57 -4.00
C HIS A 227 -10.61 -26.82 -5.39
N LYS A 228 -10.27 -25.73 -6.14
CA LYS A 228 -9.67 -25.80 -7.48
C LYS A 228 -8.69 -24.64 -7.66
N CYS A 229 -7.42 -24.94 -7.92
CA CYS A 229 -6.38 -23.91 -8.02
C CYS A 229 -6.61 -22.90 -9.17
N PHE A 230 -7.31 -23.27 -10.24
CA PHE A 230 -7.56 -22.37 -11.37
C PHE A 230 -8.72 -21.39 -11.13
N HIS A 231 -9.42 -21.52 -10.00
CA HIS A 231 -10.56 -20.68 -9.63
C HIS A 231 -10.28 -19.98 -8.31
N ARG A 232 -9.88 -18.70 -8.36
CA ARG A 232 -9.49 -17.88 -7.20
C ARG A 232 -10.59 -17.77 -6.14
N ASP A 233 -11.84 -17.76 -6.57
CA ASP A 233 -13.06 -17.73 -5.76
C ASP A 233 -13.29 -19.00 -4.93
N THR A 234 -12.61 -20.10 -5.27
CA THR A 234 -12.68 -21.36 -4.53
C THR A 234 -11.54 -21.56 -3.54
N CYS A 235 -10.74 -20.52 -3.31
CA CYS A 235 -9.56 -20.54 -2.46
C CYS A 235 -9.82 -19.85 -1.11
N TYR A 236 -9.22 -20.36 -0.06
CA TYR A 236 -9.29 -19.80 1.29
C TYR A 236 -8.10 -18.91 1.55
N TRP A 237 -8.23 -17.62 1.17
CA TRP A 237 -7.15 -16.64 1.21
C TRP A 237 -6.70 -16.27 2.62
N LYS A 238 -7.56 -16.42 3.64
CA LYS A 238 -7.23 -16.26 5.06
C LYS A 238 -6.21 -17.30 5.56
N GLU A 239 -6.14 -18.46 4.88
CA GLU A 239 -5.19 -19.51 5.17
C GLU A 239 -3.88 -19.38 4.36
N ALA A 240 -3.75 -18.36 3.53
CA ALA A 240 -2.58 -18.14 2.70
C ALA A 240 -1.32 -17.94 3.54
N ARG A 241 -0.23 -18.65 3.19
CA ARG A 241 1.05 -18.63 3.89
C ARG A 241 2.20 -18.41 2.92
N TRP A 242 3.19 -17.65 3.33
CA TRP A 242 4.45 -17.57 2.60
C TRP A 242 5.31 -18.78 2.94
N GLN A 243 5.64 -19.60 1.95
CA GLN A 243 6.43 -20.81 2.13
C GLN A 243 7.72 -20.77 1.31
N PRO A 244 8.88 -20.66 1.96
CA PRO A 244 10.18 -20.91 1.31
C PRO A 244 10.27 -22.33 0.74
N TYR A 245 11.07 -22.52 -0.31
CA TYR A 245 11.15 -23.81 -1.00
C TYR A 245 11.81 -24.91 -0.16
N GLN A 246 12.86 -24.59 0.61
CA GLN A 246 13.73 -25.57 1.26
C GLN A 246 13.74 -25.46 2.79
N CYS A 247 13.06 -24.48 3.35
CA CYS A 247 13.08 -24.22 4.79
C CYS A 247 11.74 -23.62 5.24
N ARG A 248 11.60 -23.36 6.52
CA ARG A 248 10.44 -22.65 7.07
C ARG A 248 10.85 -21.61 8.07
N TYR A 249 10.02 -20.58 8.22
CA TYR A 249 10.11 -19.63 9.34
C TYR A 249 9.20 -20.13 10.48
N ALA A 250 9.67 -20.04 11.73
CA ALA A 250 8.89 -20.39 12.89
C ALA A 250 7.97 -19.24 13.31
N PHE A 251 6.74 -19.53 13.68
CA PHE A 251 5.93 -18.59 14.43
C PHE A 251 6.28 -18.72 15.90
N LEU A 252 6.93 -17.70 16.47
CA LEU A 252 7.37 -17.74 17.88
C LEU A 252 6.19 -17.47 18.81
N PRO A 253 5.90 -18.37 19.78
CA PRO A 253 4.93 -18.08 20.82
C PRO A 253 5.32 -16.82 21.61
N GLN A 254 4.33 -16.06 22.09
CA GLN A 254 4.56 -14.79 22.77
C GLN A 254 5.58 -14.89 23.95
N ARG A 255 5.54 -15.98 24.73
CA ARG A 255 6.49 -16.18 25.84
C ARG A 255 7.92 -16.35 25.35
N THR A 256 8.13 -17.11 24.28
CA THR A 256 9.45 -17.32 23.66
C THR A 256 9.96 -16.00 23.05
N LEU A 257 9.08 -15.29 22.37
CA LEU A 257 9.40 -14.00 21.80
C LEU A 257 9.78 -12.96 22.89
N ALA A 258 8.98 -12.87 23.95
CA ALA A 258 9.26 -11.95 25.06
C ALA A 258 10.61 -12.22 25.70
N ARG A 259 10.97 -13.49 25.93
CA ARG A 259 12.29 -13.88 26.46
C ARG A 259 13.43 -13.52 25.51
N CYS A 260 13.29 -13.83 24.23
CA CYS A 260 14.30 -13.44 23.22
C CYS A 260 14.52 -11.93 23.16
N MET A 261 13.46 -11.16 23.29
CA MET A 261 13.48 -9.70 23.12
C MET A 261 13.88 -8.95 24.38
N ALA A 262 14.05 -9.64 25.52
CA ALA A 262 14.54 -9.02 26.75
C ALA A 262 15.92 -8.35 26.51
N ASP A 263 16.12 -7.18 27.10
CA ASP A 263 17.33 -6.33 26.99
C ASP A 263 17.68 -5.86 25.57
N LYS A 264 16.76 -6.02 24.62
CA LYS A 264 17.02 -5.58 23.23
C LYS A 264 16.50 -4.18 22.95
N LYS A 265 17.25 -3.49 22.11
CA LYS A 265 16.89 -2.19 21.55
C LYS A 265 16.76 -2.28 20.04
N LEU A 266 15.57 -2.01 19.53
CA LEU A 266 15.26 -2.03 18.11
C LEU A 266 15.17 -0.60 17.58
N LEU A 267 15.98 -0.29 16.60
CA LEU A 267 16.00 1.00 15.92
C LEU A 267 15.47 0.79 14.49
N PHE A 268 14.41 1.48 14.12
CA PHE A 268 13.86 1.43 12.78
C PHE A 268 14.07 2.77 12.07
N ILE A 269 14.57 2.74 10.85
CA ILE A 269 14.62 3.90 9.97
C ILE A 269 13.98 3.56 8.63
N GLY A 270 13.04 4.39 8.21
CA GLY A 270 12.34 4.19 6.94
C GLY A 270 11.00 4.90 6.86
N ASP A 271 10.25 4.57 5.84
CA ASP A 271 8.92 5.13 5.58
C ASP A 271 7.80 4.38 6.35
N SER A 272 6.55 4.66 5.93
CA SER A 272 5.37 4.05 6.53
C SER A 272 5.35 2.52 6.46
N THR A 273 5.98 1.89 5.47
CA THR A 273 6.03 0.42 5.38
C THR A 273 6.94 -0.18 6.45
N ASN A 274 8.03 0.49 6.79
CA ASN A 274 8.91 0.08 7.87
C ASN A 274 8.28 0.39 9.25
N ARG A 275 7.50 1.47 9.33
CA ARG A 275 6.70 1.79 10.52
C ARG A 275 5.61 0.73 10.77
N GLY A 276 4.96 0.22 9.72
CA GLY A 276 3.99 -0.88 9.83
C GLY A 276 4.60 -2.16 10.39
N MET A 277 5.82 -2.48 9.96
CA MET A 277 6.61 -3.58 10.54
C MET A 277 6.91 -3.35 12.02
N MET A 278 7.36 -2.14 12.40
CA MET A 278 7.61 -1.76 13.78
C MET A 278 6.35 -1.92 14.65
N HIS A 279 5.22 -1.38 14.20
CA HIS A 279 3.96 -1.49 14.95
C HIS A 279 3.52 -2.94 15.14
N TYR A 280 3.68 -3.79 14.13
CA TYR A 280 3.41 -5.22 14.26
C TYR A 280 4.30 -5.88 15.32
N VAL A 281 5.60 -5.58 15.33
CA VAL A 281 6.53 -6.10 16.34
C VAL A 281 6.11 -5.66 17.75
N MET A 282 5.72 -4.39 17.92
CA MET A 282 5.25 -3.87 19.21
C MET A 282 3.97 -4.59 19.67
N GLU A 283 3.03 -4.80 18.76
CA GLU A 283 1.80 -5.56 19.06
C GLU A 283 2.10 -7.00 19.46
N ARG A 284 2.98 -7.67 18.72
CA ARG A 284 3.40 -9.06 19.03
C ARG A 284 4.05 -9.20 20.41
N LEU A 285 4.79 -8.18 20.85
CA LEU A 285 5.44 -8.16 22.18
C LEU A 285 4.44 -7.94 23.33
N ASN A 286 3.49 -7.04 23.14
CA ASN A 286 2.58 -6.63 24.21
C ASN A 286 1.18 -7.28 24.13
N GLY A 287 0.88 -8.03 23.06
CA GLY A 287 -0.46 -8.60 22.80
C GLY A 287 -1.47 -7.62 22.20
N SER A 288 -1.21 -6.33 22.25
CA SER A 288 -1.95 -5.26 21.59
C SER A 288 -1.06 -4.03 21.39
N LEU A 289 -1.39 -3.20 20.43
CA LEU A 289 -0.70 -1.93 20.24
C LEU A 289 -1.40 -0.85 21.11
N GLN A 290 -0.74 -0.43 22.17
CA GLN A 290 -1.30 0.53 23.12
C GLN A 290 -1.09 2.00 22.74
N GLN A 291 -0.05 2.28 21.94
CA GLN A 291 0.28 3.62 21.49
C GLN A 291 0.36 3.63 19.98
N TRP A 292 -0.53 4.38 19.36
CA TRP A 292 -0.50 4.61 17.93
C TRP A 292 -0.80 6.07 17.64
N ASP A 293 0.17 6.73 17.05
CA ASP A 293 0.00 8.03 16.44
C ASP A 293 0.45 7.99 14.98
N LYS A 294 -0.18 8.81 14.15
CA LYS A 294 0.16 8.92 12.72
C LYS A 294 1.36 9.84 12.48
N THR A 295 2.17 10.13 13.48
CA THR A 295 3.25 11.09 13.36
C THR A 295 4.35 10.55 12.45
N HIS A 296 5.00 11.47 11.77
CA HIS A 296 6.12 11.22 10.90
C HIS A 296 7.44 11.67 11.55
N ASP A 297 7.44 11.77 12.89
CA ASP A 297 8.58 12.20 13.69
C ASP A 297 9.44 11.04 14.14
N LEU A 298 10.55 11.38 14.78
CA LEU A 298 11.34 10.43 15.54
C LEU A 298 10.60 10.09 16.85
N ARG A 299 10.37 8.80 17.10
CA ARG A 299 9.66 8.28 18.28
C ARG A 299 10.48 7.23 19.02
N LEU A 300 10.31 7.22 20.34
CA LEU A 300 10.89 6.24 21.25
C LEU A 300 9.78 5.61 22.08
N TYR A 301 9.78 4.29 22.14
CA TYR A 301 8.84 3.47 22.91
C TYR A 301 9.66 2.60 23.87
N SER A 302 9.62 2.91 25.15
CA SER A 302 10.46 2.26 26.19
C SER A 302 9.72 1.27 27.06
N ASN A 303 8.38 1.22 26.96
CA ASN A 303 7.57 0.36 27.83
C ASN A 303 7.01 -0.86 27.07
N LEU A 304 7.89 -1.57 26.34
CA LEU A 304 7.54 -2.81 25.67
C LEU A 304 8.08 -4.01 26.44
N ASN A 305 7.37 -5.14 26.31
CA ASN A 305 7.79 -6.37 27.01
C ASN A 305 8.05 -6.12 28.52
N ARG A 306 7.11 -5.45 29.19
CA ARG A 306 7.23 -5.04 30.62
C ARG A 306 8.42 -4.12 30.92
N GLY A 307 8.84 -3.33 29.92
CA GLY A 307 9.98 -2.41 30.04
C GLY A 307 11.34 -3.01 29.71
N GLU A 308 11.41 -4.30 29.38
CA GLU A 308 12.67 -4.98 29.01
C GLU A 308 13.09 -4.75 27.56
N THR A 309 12.18 -4.24 26.71
CA THR A 309 12.47 -3.96 25.30
C THR A 309 12.16 -2.51 24.98
N SER A 310 13.02 -1.87 24.21
CA SER A 310 12.74 -0.54 23.66
C SER A 310 12.79 -0.53 22.14
N VAL A 311 11.92 0.30 21.55
CA VAL A 311 11.84 0.49 20.10
C VAL A 311 11.93 1.97 19.78
N SER A 312 12.73 2.33 18.80
CA SER A 312 12.86 3.68 18.28
C SER A 312 12.57 3.70 16.79
N PHE A 313 11.96 4.77 16.30
CA PHE A 313 11.64 4.94 14.89
C PHE A 313 12.03 6.33 14.40
N ALA A 314 12.70 6.41 13.26
CA ALA A 314 12.93 7.64 12.51
C ALA A 314 12.27 7.54 11.13
N TYR A 315 11.35 8.47 10.82
CA TYR A 315 10.72 8.51 9.51
C TYR A 315 11.68 9.06 8.45
N TYR A 316 11.88 8.31 7.38
CA TYR A 316 12.71 8.71 6.25
C TYR A 316 12.21 8.05 4.94
N PRO A 317 12.23 8.79 3.81
CA PRO A 317 12.41 10.23 3.66
C PRO A 317 11.12 10.99 4.02
N GLN A 318 11.26 12.27 4.37
CA GLN A 318 10.12 13.13 4.71
C GLN A 318 9.54 13.77 3.43
N PHE A 319 8.75 13.03 2.69
CA PHE A 319 8.22 13.40 1.36
C PHE A 319 7.38 14.68 1.34
N TRP A 320 6.70 14.99 2.44
CA TRP A 320 5.80 16.14 2.59
C TRP A 320 6.54 17.48 2.77
N LEU A 321 7.84 17.45 3.05
CA LEU A 321 8.65 18.65 3.12
C LEU A 321 9.13 19.05 1.72
N PRO A 322 9.33 20.36 1.47
CA PRO A 322 10.07 20.81 0.31
C PRO A 322 11.43 20.12 0.19
N THR A 323 11.88 19.83 -1.00
CA THR A 323 13.10 19.02 -1.21
C THR A 323 14.34 19.59 -0.48
N GLN A 324 14.43 20.92 -0.41
CA GLN A 324 15.55 21.62 0.26
C GLN A 324 15.52 21.50 1.79
N GLU A 325 14.35 21.23 2.36
CA GLU A 325 14.14 21.11 3.81
C GLU A 325 14.20 19.65 4.29
N ARG A 326 14.20 18.69 3.37
CA ARG A 326 14.25 17.27 3.72
C ARG A 326 15.59 16.92 4.39
N PRO A 327 15.57 16.31 5.57
CA PRO A 327 16.81 15.82 6.17
C PRO A 327 17.43 14.75 5.26
N VAL A 328 18.76 14.78 5.14
CA VAL A 328 19.52 13.71 4.49
C VAL A 328 19.54 12.46 5.37
N PHE A 329 19.75 11.28 4.76
CA PHE A 329 19.70 10.00 5.46
C PHE A 329 20.67 9.94 6.66
N ASP A 330 21.91 10.40 6.50
CA ASP A 330 22.91 10.41 7.57
C ASP A 330 22.46 11.22 8.80
N LYS A 331 21.79 12.37 8.57
CA LYS A 331 21.24 13.19 9.66
C LYS A 331 20.09 12.48 10.40
N ALA A 332 19.18 11.84 9.66
CA ALA A 332 18.08 11.09 10.26
C ALA A 332 18.60 9.89 11.07
N LEU A 333 19.57 9.17 10.53
CA LEU A 333 20.23 8.05 11.20
C LEU A 333 20.99 8.50 12.46
N TYR A 334 21.75 9.60 12.37
CA TYR A 334 22.45 10.18 13.53
C TYR A 334 21.46 10.54 14.65
N GLN A 335 20.37 11.21 14.32
CA GLN A 335 19.35 11.57 15.32
C GLN A 335 18.70 10.34 15.96
N LEU A 336 18.46 9.28 15.18
CA LEU A 336 17.92 8.02 15.70
C LEU A 336 18.90 7.38 16.69
N ILE A 337 20.17 7.27 16.33
CA ILE A 337 21.22 6.68 17.18
C ILE A 337 21.35 7.50 18.48
N GLU A 338 21.52 8.82 18.37
CA GLU A 338 21.71 9.69 19.54
C GLU A 338 20.56 9.62 20.55
N ARG A 339 19.32 9.65 20.04
CA ARG A 339 18.15 9.61 20.93
C ARG A 339 17.84 8.22 21.50
N SER A 340 18.43 7.16 20.91
CA SER A 340 18.26 5.78 21.39
C SER A 340 19.32 5.35 22.43
N LYS A 341 20.32 6.18 22.68
CA LYS A 341 21.37 5.89 23.66
C LYS A 341 20.80 5.69 25.09
N PRO A 342 21.45 4.86 25.93
CA PRO A 342 22.69 4.12 25.67
C PRO A 342 22.46 2.91 24.74
N LEU A 343 23.38 2.65 23.83
CA LEU A 343 23.35 1.51 22.90
C LEU A 343 24.55 0.59 23.20
N GLN A 344 24.31 -0.72 23.13
CA GLN A 344 25.37 -1.73 23.24
C GLN A 344 25.89 -2.06 21.84
N ASN A 345 27.22 -2.16 21.70
CA ASN A 345 27.85 -2.57 20.44
C ASN A 345 27.87 -4.10 20.29
N ASN A 346 26.70 -4.72 20.30
CA ASN A 346 26.48 -6.16 20.15
C ASN A 346 25.10 -6.46 19.58
N SER A 347 24.71 -7.73 19.51
CA SER A 347 23.44 -8.21 18.96
C SER A 347 22.19 -7.80 19.77
N ASN A 348 22.33 -7.16 20.94
CA ASN A 348 21.19 -6.61 21.67
C ASN A 348 20.72 -5.27 21.10
N THR A 349 21.56 -4.61 20.30
CA THR A 349 21.13 -3.46 19.49
C THR A 349 20.87 -3.91 18.07
N ILE A 350 19.66 -3.71 17.59
CA ILE A 350 19.21 -4.12 16.25
C ILE A 350 18.78 -2.87 15.48
N LEU A 351 19.34 -2.69 14.29
CA LEU A 351 18.96 -1.62 13.38
C LEU A 351 18.28 -2.19 12.15
N VAL A 352 17.04 -1.79 11.91
CA VAL A 352 16.20 -2.21 10.77
C VAL A 352 16.07 -1.05 9.80
N VAL A 353 16.60 -1.21 8.59
CA VAL A 353 16.57 -0.21 7.53
C VAL A 353 15.68 -0.72 6.40
N GLY A 354 14.66 0.04 6.01
CA GLY A 354 13.76 -0.40 4.95
C GLY A 354 12.84 0.70 4.46
N GLY A 355 12.25 0.48 3.30
CA GLY A 355 11.29 1.40 2.73
C GLY A 355 10.87 0.98 1.34
N VAL A 356 10.13 1.86 0.66
CA VAL A 356 9.77 1.72 -0.74
C VAL A 356 10.74 2.53 -1.59
N HIS A 357 10.78 2.48 -2.82
CA HIS A 357 11.44 3.22 -3.91
C HIS A 357 12.70 4.08 -3.58
N TRP A 358 12.90 4.53 -2.33
CA TRP A 358 14.00 5.45 -1.97
C TRP A 358 15.30 4.74 -1.56
N LEU A 359 15.21 3.53 -1.01
CA LEU A 359 16.38 2.82 -0.48
C LEU A 359 17.29 2.35 -1.63
N ALA A 360 18.55 2.70 -1.55
CA ALA A 360 19.58 2.35 -2.53
C ALA A 360 20.92 2.05 -1.84
N THR A 361 21.87 1.45 -2.53
CA THR A 361 23.18 1.07 -1.99
C THR A 361 23.95 2.23 -1.38
N GLN A 362 23.78 3.45 -1.90
CA GLN A 362 24.38 4.67 -1.30
C GLN A 362 23.94 4.90 0.14
N HIS A 363 22.68 4.59 0.49
CA HIS A 363 22.18 4.70 1.87
C HIS A 363 22.85 3.65 2.77
N LEU A 364 23.06 2.43 2.25
CA LEU A 364 23.77 1.39 2.98
C LEU A 364 25.26 1.75 3.19
N TYR A 365 25.87 2.42 2.22
CA TYR A 365 27.23 2.95 2.39
C TYR A 365 27.31 4.03 3.47
N MET A 366 26.33 4.96 3.51
CA MET A 366 26.21 5.94 4.58
C MET A 366 26.00 5.28 5.94
N LEU A 367 25.18 4.21 5.98
CA LEU A 367 24.95 3.41 7.17
C LEU A 367 26.27 2.81 7.72
N VAL A 368 27.07 2.15 6.88
CA VAL A 368 28.37 1.60 7.29
C VAL A 368 29.27 2.67 7.86
N LYS A 369 29.33 3.86 7.23
CA LYS A 369 30.12 4.99 7.74
C LYS A 369 29.63 5.47 9.11
N ALA A 370 28.30 5.60 9.28
CA ALA A 370 27.70 6.03 10.55
C ALA A 370 27.99 5.03 11.68
N LEU A 371 27.82 3.73 11.43
CA LEU A 371 28.11 2.70 12.43
C LEU A 371 29.59 2.67 12.85
N ARG A 372 30.51 2.92 11.93
CA ARG A 372 31.94 3.04 12.25
C ARG A 372 32.24 4.30 13.09
N ARG A 373 31.66 5.44 12.69
CA ARG A 373 31.81 6.72 13.40
C ARG A 373 31.33 6.61 14.85
N ASP A 374 30.19 5.94 15.07
CA ASP A 374 29.53 5.85 16.37
C ASP A 374 29.95 4.61 17.17
N HIS A 375 30.98 3.88 16.70
CA HIS A 375 31.51 2.65 17.32
C HIS A 375 30.47 1.54 17.53
N LEU A 376 29.53 1.44 16.59
CA LEU A 376 28.41 0.48 16.60
C LEU A 376 28.55 -0.61 15.52
N HIS A 377 29.78 -1.00 15.16
CA HIS A 377 30.04 -1.97 14.10
C HIS A 377 29.67 -3.43 14.46
N GLY A 378 29.45 -3.71 15.74
CA GLY A 378 29.05 -5.03 16.26
C GLY A 378 27.54 -5.22 16.45
N ILE A 379 26.72 -4.21 16.13
CA ILE A 379 25.26 -4.34 16.25
C ILE A 379 24.70 -5.21 15.12
N LYS A 380 23.50 -5.75 15.34
CA LYS A 380 22.78 -6.48 14.30
C LYS A 380 22.08 -5.50 13.36
N VAL A 381 22.38 -5.59 12.07
CA VAL A 381 21.74 -4.78 11.03
C VAL A 381 20.89 -5.67 10.14
N ILE A 382 19.65 -5.26 9.88
CA ILE A 382 18.71 -5.99 9.04
C ILE A 382 18.17 -5.03 7.98
N ILE A 383 18.35 -5.41 6.70
CA ILE A 383 17.90 -4.65 5.55
C ILE A 383 16.61 -5.26 5.02
N LYS A 384 15.52 -4.50 5.04
CA LYS A 384 14.28 -4.87 4.35
C LYS A 384 14.36 -4.36 2.92
N THR A 385 14.28 -5.26 1.94
CA THR A 385 14.31 -4.89 0.52
C THR A 385 13.07 -4.12 0.08
N LEU A 386 13.11 -3.57 -1.13
CA LEU A 386 11.98 -2.86 -1.73
C LEU A 386 10.88 -3.85 -2.09
N GLY A 387 9.67 -3.59 -1.59
CA GLY A 387 8.48 -4.35 -1.99
C GLY A 387 7.88 -3.80 -3.29
N ALA A 388 7.08 -4.65 -3.96
CA ALA A 388 6.16 -4.23 -5.01
C ALA A 388 4.85 -3.68 -4.40
N GLY A 389 4.03 -2.97 -5.19
CA GLY A 389 2.67 -2.62 -4.77
C GLY A 389 2.55 -1.43 -3.82
N PHE A 390 3.48 -0.48 -3.87
CA PHE A 390 3.26 0.82 -3.24
C PHE A 390 2.49 1.72 -4.20
N HIS A 391 1.28 2.13 -3.80
CA HIS A 391 0.38 2.92 -4.61
C HIS A 391 0.14 4.28 -3.97
N GLN A 392 0.26 5.34 -4.77
CA GLN A 392 -0.10 6.70 -4.36
C GLN A 392 -1.46 7.10 -4.93
N PRO A 393 -2.32 7.79 -4.19
CA PRO A 393 -3.68 8.13 -4.62
C PRO A 393 -3.75 9.26 -5.65
N VAL A 394 -2.66 9.89 -6.07
CA VAL A 394 -2.65 11.02 -7.00
C VAL A 394 -1.70 10.77 -8.15
N ASP A 395 -2.04 11.30 -9.33
CA ASP A 395 -1.22 11.43 -10.56
C ASP A 395 0.01 10.52 -10.69
N GLY A 396 -0.06 9.34 -10.13
CA GLY A 396 1.04 8.41 -10.05
C GLY A 396 0.91 7.23 -11.01
N ILE A 397 1.97 6.49 -11.13
CA ILE A 397 1.99 5.18 -11.78
C ILE A 397 1.37 4.21 -10.78
N HIS A 398 0.15 3.82 -11.04
CA HIS A 398 -0.64 2.97 -10.17
C HIS A 398 -0.41 1.48 -10.42
N CYS A 399 0.13 1.14 -11.57
CA CYS A 399 0.62 -0.19 -11.90
C CYS A 399 2.10 -0.08 -12.22
N LEU A 400 2.92 -0.92 -11.60
CA LEU A 400 4.32 -1.01 -11.96
C LEU A 400 4.44 -1.50 -13.41
N SER A 401 5.04 -0.69 -14.27
CA SER A 401 5.38 -1.14 -15.62
C SER A 401 6.42 -2.26 -15.56
N MET A 402 6.52 -3.07 -16.61
CA MET A 402 7.56 -4.11 -16.69
C MET A 402 8.98 -3.54 -16.50
N ASN A 403 9.22 -2.32 -16.98
CA ASN A 403 10.52 -1.67 -16.80
C ASN A 403 10.76 -1.25 -15.35
N ASP A 404 9.75 -0.77 -14.65
CA ASP A 404 9.88 -0.38 -13.24
C ASP A 404 10.07 -1.60 -12.34
N GLN A 405 9.39 -2.71 -12.64
CA GLN A 405 9.61 -3.98 -11.95
C GLN A 405 11.03 -4.50 -12.15
N LYS A 406 11.55 -4.47 -13.39
CA LYS A 406 12.94 -4.86 -13.66
C LYS A 406 13.93 -3.97 -12.91
N LYS A 407 13.68 -2.67 -12.82
CA LYS A 407 14.51 -1.75 -12.00
C LYS A 407 14.49 -2.14 -10.53
N LEU A 408 13.32 -2.44 -9.96
CA LEU A 408 13.19 -2.87 -8.56
C LEU A 408 13.92 -4.20 -8.31
N VAL A 409 13.82 -5.18 -9.24
CA VAL A 409 14.55 -6.44 -9.12
C VAL A 409 16.07 -6.18 -9.08
N LEU A 410 16.60 -5.41 -10.01
CA LEU A 410 18.03 -5.08 -10.05
C LEU A 410 18.46 -4.29 -8.80
N GLN A 411 17.66 -3.33 -8.36
CA GLN A 411 17.96 -2.55 -7.16
C GLN A 411 17.99 -3.44 -5.92
N ASN A 412 17.05 -4.38 -5.79
CA ASN A 412 17.03 -5.34 -4.69
C ASN A 412 18.22 -6.30 -4.74
N GLN A 413 18.63 -6.76 -5.91
CA GLN A 413 19.86 -7.58 -6.06
C GLN A 413 21.07 -6.85 -5.52
N TRP A 414 21.28 -5.59 -5.90
CA TRP A 414 22.39 -4.78 -5.39
C TRP A 414 22.30 -4.52 -3.87
N LEU A 415 21.10 -4.30 -3.34
CA LEU A 415 20.87 -4.14 -1.90
C LEU A 415 21.26 -5.43 -1.14
N VAL A 416 20.84 -6.59 -1.66
CA VAL A 416 21.13 -7.90 -1.05
C VAL A 416 22.63 -8.21 -1.12
N GLU A 417 23.28 -7.99 -2.26
CA GLU A 417 24.73 -8.22 -2.44
C GLU A 417 25.53 -7.31 -1.50
N PHE A 418 25.17 -6.03 -1.44
CA PHE A 418 25.82 -5.08 -0.54
C PHE A 418 25.63 -5.50 0.93
N ALA A 419 24.41 -5.82 1.34
CA ALA A 419 24.10 -6.23 2.69
C ALA A 419 24.92 -7.48 3.11
N LYS A 420 24.96 -8.50 2.25
CA LYS A 420 25.74 -9.72 2.47
C LYS A 420 27.26 -9.43 2.58
N HIS A 421 27.79 -8.53 1.75
CA HIS A 421 29.20 -8.16 1.79
C HIS A 421 29.60 -7.54 3.14
N TYR A 422 28.68 -6.80 3.78
CA TYR A 422 28.93 -6.20 5.10
C TYR A 422 28.43 -7.05 6.28
N GLY A 423 27.98 -8.28 6.03
CA GLY A 423 27.47 -9.17 7.08
C GLY A 423 26.11 -8.74 7.66
N PHE A 424 25.33 -7.95 6.92
CA PHE A 424 23.99 -7.56 7.30
C PHE A 424 22.97 -8.63 6.93
N ASP A 425 22.00 -8.85 7.80
CA ASP A 425 20.83 -9.70 7.48
C ASP A 425 19.93 -8.99 6.48
N VAL A 426 19.19 -9.79 5.70
CA VAL A 426 18.24 -9.27 4.70
C VAL A 426 16.88 -9.92 4.87
N ILE A 427 15.82 -9.13 4.72
CA ILE A 427 14.44 -9.61 4.53
C ILE A 427 14.02 -9.25 3.12
N ASP A 428 13.89 -10.24 2.25
CA ASP A 428 13.48 -10.02 0.87
C ASP A 428 11.95 -9.99 0.79
N THR A 429 11.40 -8.80 0.55
CA THR A 429 9.95 -8.56 0.49
C THR A 429 9.40 -8.49 -0.92
N PHE A 430 10.27 -8.51 -1.96
CA PHE A 430 9.82 -8.24 -3.33
C PHE A 430 8.81 -9.26 -3.84
N ASN A 431 9.19 -10.54 -3.86
CA ASN A 431 8.33 -11.59 -4.42
C ASN A 431 7.04 -11.80 -3.64
N MET A 432 7.08 -11.69 -2.30
CA MET A 432 5.88 -11.83 -1.48
C MET A 432 4.89 -10.69 -1.69
N THR A 433 5.38 -9.47 -1.88
CA THR A 433 4.52 -8.31 -2.16
C THR A 433 4.05 -8.27 -3.61
N LEU A 434 4.88 -8.71 -4.56
CA LEU A 434 4.54 -8.78 -5.99
C LEU A 434 3.41 -9.76 -6.26
N ALA A 435 3.46 -10.93 -5.66
CA ALA A 435 2.43 -11.96 -5.86
C ALA A 435 1.06 -11.55 -5.33
N ARG A 436 1.01 -10.70 -4.32
CA ARG A 436 -0.21 -10.18 -3.70
C ARG A 436 -0.30 -8.65 -3.75
N TYR A 437 0.20 -8.03 -4.83
CA TYR A 437 0.24 -6.56 -4.94
C TYR A 437 -1.15 -5.91 -4.93
N LYS A 438 -2.21 -6.67 -5.25
CA LYS A 438 -3.60 -6.21 -5.18
C LYS A 438 -4.14 -6.14 -3.75
N ASP A 439 -3.51 -6.78 -2.78
CA ASP A 439 -3.99 -6.88 -1.40
C ASP A 439 -3.52 -5.72 -0.51
N PHE A 440 -3.21 -4.57 -1.10
CA PHE A 440 -2.92 -3.38 -0.32
C PHE A 440 -4.18 -2.76 0.27
N LEU A 441 -4.03 -2.19 1.45
CA LEU A 441 -5.09 -1.57 2.22
C LEU A 441 -5.13 -0.06 1.97
N GLU A 442 -6.31 0.54 2.07
CA GLU A 442 -6.45 1.98 1.96
C GLU A 442 -5.62 2.69 3.04
N GLY A 443 -4.91 3.73 2.66
CA GLY A 443 -4.13 4.60 3.52
C GLY A 443 -4.41 6.07 3.25
N LYS A 444 -4.18 6.93 4.26
CA LYS A 444 -4.49 8.36 4.15
C LYS A 444 -3.71 9.08 3.04
N CYS A 445 -2.46 8.71 2.83
CA CYS A 445 -1.56 9.36 1.85
C CYS A 445 -0.98 8.38 0.84
N ALA A 446 -1.14 7.08 1.07
CA ALA A 446 -0.75 6.00 0.18
C ALA A 446 -1.39 4.70 0.65
N CYS A 447 -1.55 3.74 -0.26
CA CYS A 447 -2.01 2.41 0.07
C CYS A 447 -0.84 1.54 0.53
N HIS A 448 -1.05 0.73 1.56
CA HIS A 448 -0.02 -0.09 2.20
C HIS A 448 -0.50 -1.53 2.38
N PHE A 449 0.43 -2.45 2.65
CA PHE A 449 0.11 -3.80 3.10
C PHE A 449 -0.17 -3.90 4.59
N HIS A 450 -0.49 -2.78 5.24
CA HIS A 450 -0.92 -2.73 6.63
C HIS A 450 -1.85 -1.54 6.88
N ARG A 451 -2.70 -1.70 7.88
CA ARG A 451 -3.54 -0.65 8.44
C ARG A 451 -3.63 -0.84 9.95
N VAL A 452 -3.63 0.25 10.72
CA VAL A 452 -3.84 0.19 12.16
C VAL A 452 -5.29 0.58 12.45
N VAL A 453 -6.00 -0.33 13.10
CA VAL A 453 -7.42 -0.18 13.45
C VAL A 453 -7.60 -0.20 14.97
N PRO A 454 -8.56 0.56 15.51
CA PRO A 454 -8.89 0.47 16.92
C PRO A 454 -9.56 -0.87 17.23
N LEU A 455 -9.17 -1.50 18.34
CA LEU A 455 -9.88 -2.65 18.86
C LEU A 455 -11.19 -2.20 19.52
N PRO A 456 -12.29 -2.96 19.37
CA PRO A 456 -13.54 -2.64 20.02
C PRO A 456 -13.36 -2.64 21.54
N THR A 457 -13.73 -1.55 22.18
CA THR A 457 -13.85 -1.49 23.66
C THR A 457 -15.17 -2.14 24.04
N PHE A 458 -15.11 -3.30 24.69
CA PHE A 458 -16.32 -3.91 25.26
C PHE A 458 -16.84 -3.03 26.40
N GLN A 459 -18.01 -2.44 26.22
CA GLN A 459 -18.79 -1.84 27.30
C GLN A 459 -19.52 -2.99 28.03
N GLU A 460 -18.95 -3.49 29.11
CA GLU A 460 -19.71 -4.28 30.06
C GLU A 460 -20.59 -3.34 30.92
N ASN A 461 -21.90 -3.50 30.70
CA ASN A 461 -22.98 -3.03 31.60
C ASN A 461 -22.80 -1.68 32.30
N GLY A 462 -23.16 -0.59 31.63
CA GLY A 462 -23.82 0.60 32.21
C GLY A 462 -23.15 1.42 33.32
N TYR A 463 -22.04 0.98 33.88
CA TYR A 463 -21.29 1.72 34.91
C TYR A 463 -19.97 2.21 34.36
N SER A 464 -19.78 3.52 34.34
CA SER A 464 -18.56 4.23 33.99
C SER A 464 -17.41 3.78 34.90
N ARG A 465 -16.71 2.71 34.58
CA ARG A 465 -15.38 2.43 35.09
C ARG A 465 -14.36 3.01 34.12
N GLN A 466 -13.31 3.60 34.70
CA GLN A 466 -12.14 4.22 34.05
C GLN A 466 -11.90 3.66 32.65
N THR A 467 -12.05 4.52 31.65
CA THR A 467 -11.77 4.22 30.24
C THR A 467 -10.36 3.64 30.13
N GLN A 468 -10.25 2.34 29.86
CA GLN A 468 -8.98 1.77 29.46
C GLN A 468 -8.49 2.54 28.23
N PRO A 469 -7.20 2.86 28.15
CA PRO A 469 -6.66 3.53 26.99
C PRO A 469 -6.99 2.71 25.73
N PRO A 470 -7.28 3.37 24.60
CA PRO A 470 -7.62 2.68 23.37
C PRO A 470 -6.48 1.74 22.97
N SER A 471 -6.80 0.51 22.63
CA SER A 471 -5.88 -0.46 22.06
C SER A 471 -6.13 -0.61 20.56
N PHE A 472 -5.10 -0.97 19.81
CA PHE A 472 -5.11 -1.05 18.36
C PHE A 472 -4.57 -2.39 17.88
N HIS A 473 -4.94 -2.74 16.65
CA HIS A 473 -4.47 -3.92 15.93
C HIS A 473 -3.86 -3.51 14.59
N VAL A 474 -2.80 -4.21 14.18
CA VAL A 474 -2.13 -4.00 12.89
C VAL A 474 -2.62 -5.04 11.89
N GLU A 475 -3.60 -4.66 11.08
CA GLU A 475 -4.09 -5.51 10.00
C GLU A 475 -3.10 -5.62 8.85
N GLY A 476 -3.11 -6.73 8.13
CA GLY A 476 -2.42 -6.96 6.88
C GLY A 476 -1.47 -8.15 6.91
N ASP A 477 -1.89 -9.25 6.24
CA ASP A 477 -1.16 -10.52 6.22
C ASP A 477 0.27 -10.39 5.68
N ILE A 478 0.45 -9.59 4.63
CA ILE A 478 1.74 -9.41 3.99
C ILE A 478 2.73 -8.70 4.93
N ASN A 479 2.25 -7.65 5.62
CA ASN A 479 3.03 -6.98 6.65
C ASN A 479 3.35 -7.92 7.82
N ALA A 480 2.40 -8.74 8.24
CA ALA A 480 2.60 -9.73 9.29
C ALA A 480 3.71 -10.72 8.90
N ILE A 481 3.67 -11.26 7.69
CA ILE A 481 4.65 -12.26 7.22
C ILE A 481 6.08 -11.73 7.23
N TYR A 482 6.36 -10.59 6.61
CA TYR A 482 7.75 -10.09 6.62
C TYR A 482 8.19 -9.58 8.01
N SER A 483 7.24 -9.21 8.87
CA SER A 483 7.53 -8.88 10.26
C SER A 483 7.84 -10.13 11.11
N GLU A 484 7.16 -11.25 10.87
CA GLU A 484 7.50 -12.54 11.49
C GLU A 484 8.87 -13.04 11.02
N ILE A 485 9.23 -12.83 9.76
CA ILE A 485 10.59 -13.11 9.27
C ILE A 485 11.62 -12.25 10.02
N LEU A 486 11.33 -10.95 10.27
CA LEU A 486 12.18 -10.10 11.09
C LEU A 486 12.37 -10.69 12.49
N LEU A 487 11.29 -11.08 13.16
CA LEU A 487 11.34 -11.69 14.49
C LEU A 487 12.15 -13.00 14.49
N ASN A 488 11.99 -13.84 13.47
CA ASN A 488 12.84 -15.03 13.28
C ASN A 488 14.33 -14.67 13.13
N ARG A 489 14.67 -13.61 12.39
CA ARG A 489 16.07 -13.20 12.22
C ARG A 489 16.67 -12.62 13.51
N ILE A 490 15.86 -11.95 14.32
CA ILE A 490 16.30 -11.44 15.64
C ILE A 490 16.48 -12.59 16.63
N CYS A 491 15.57 -13.57 16.63
CA CYS A 491 15.48 -14.64 17.61
C CYS A 491 15.91 -16.01 17.05
N ALA A 492 16.84 -16.07 16.09
CA ALA A 492 17.22 -17.31 15.44
C ALA A 492 17.63 -18.43 16.41
N HIS A 493 18.39 -18.09 17.44
CA HIS A 493 18.83 -19.05 18.48
C HIS A 493 17.68 -19.65 19.30
N GLU A 494 16.71 -18.81 19.69
CA GLU A 494 15.55 -19.26 20.47
C GLU A 494 14.57 -20.10 19.63
N ALA A 495 14.53 -19.87 18.33
CA ALA A 495 13.71 -20.64 17.41
C ALA A 495 14.21 -22.10 17.25
N GLU A 496 15.49 -22.35 17.45
CA GLU A 496 16.11 -23.69 17.42
C GLU A 496 15.84 -24.49 18.71
N VAL A 497 15.78 -23.81 19.85
CA VAL A 497 15.56 -24.42 21.17
C VAL A 497 14.08 -24.77 21.42
N SER A 498 13.16 -24.18 20.66
CA SER A 498 11.69 -24.39 20.80
C SER A 498 11.17 -25.63 20.05
N ARG A 499 12.06 -26.53 19.62
CA ARG A 499 11.75 -27.82 18.98
C ARG A 499 11.39 -28.89 20.03
#